data_7dbf82800b7a802b995d0d9cfb95ada7
#
_entry.id   7dbf82800b7a802b995d0d9cfb95ada7
#
_cell.length_a   1.000
_cell.length_b   1.000
_cell.length_c   1.000
_cell.angle_alpha   90.00
_cell.angle_beta   90.00
_cell.angle_gamma   90.00
#
_symmetry.space_group_name_H-M   'P 1'
#
loop_
_entity.id
_entity.type
_entity.pdbx_description
1 polymer ?
#
loop_
_entity_poly.entity_id
_entity_poly.type
_entity_poly.pdbx_seq_one_letter_code
_entity_poly.pdbx_strand_id
1 'polypeptide(L)'
;AYASSEPATLATIVGPTLSDFVELSKEHKHGWGVTTCASIGGVQERERELAPAVESTLFAEVASSKPTDGALVHLRLASKGLAVDLSNNHPFIHGDISFMHNGTIRPASSIEHLVDADLLAQLTSTTDSERYFFAILSAAKKVGLIEAIAATVKEIASTSDYSAINSITLTPDFLIAVCQFNMAEQSEWKVPFHYELRFAKEDGAIKVASTGWGHDDWTPLT
;
A
#
# COMPACT_ATOMS: atom_id res chain seq x y z
N ALA A 1 0.47 7.12 -1.71
CA ALA A 1 0.36 7.48 -0.30
C ALA A 1 0.85 8.90 -0.07
N TYR A 2 0.38 9.52 0.98
CA TYR A 2 0.91 10.80 1.43
C TYR A 2 0.79 10.97 2.95
N ALA A 3 1.63 11.89 3.47
CA ALA A 3 1.48 12.51 4.78
C ALA A 3 1.69 14.02 4.63
N SER A 4 0.89 14.84 5.29
CA SER A 4 0.91 16.31 5.19
C SER A 4 0.88 16.97 6.57
N SER A 5 1.43 18.18 6.66
CA SER A 5 1.45 18.97 7.89
C SER A 5 0.08 19.55 8.25
N GLU A 6 -0.81 19.66 7.28
CA GLU A 6 -2.17 20.15 7.44
C GLU A 6 -3.14 19.20 6.72
N PRO A 7 -4.35 18.99 7.25
CA PRO A 7 -5.34 18.15 6.60
C PRO A 7 -5.68 18.64 5.20
N ALA A 8 -5.59 17.75 4.20
CA ALA A 8 -5.95 18.07 2.84
C ALA A 8 -6.63 16.86 2.16
N THR A 9 -7.44 17.11 1.14
CA THR A 9 -8.05 16.03 0.38
C THR A 9 -7.02 15.36 -0.54
N LEU A 10 -7.27 14.10 -0.92
CA LEU A 10 -6.43 13.42 -1.91
C LEU A 10 -6.33 14.23 -3.20
N ALA A 11 -7.44 14.83 -3.64
CA ALA A 11 -7.47 15.66 -4.85
C ALA A 11 -6.57 16.89 -4.74
N THR A 12 -6.52 17.52 -3.56
CA THR A 12 -5.61 18.66 -3.32
C THR A 12 -4.15 18.21 -3.31
N ILE A 13 -3.83 17.12 -2.63
CA ILE A 13 -2.44 16.61 -2.49
C ILE A 13 -1.87 16.14 -3.84
N VAL A 14 -2.65 15.38 -4.60
CA VAL A 14 -2.21 14.86 -5.92
C VAL A 14 -2.25 15.94 -6.99
N GLY A 15 -3.19 16.86 -6.88
CA GLY A 15 -3.31 17.99 -7.79
C GLY A 15 -3.70 17.59 -9.22
N PRO A 16 -3.17 18.29 -10.24
CA PRO A 16 -3.56 18.07 -11.65
C PRO A 16 -3.32 16.64 -12.16
N THR A 17 -2.39 15.91 -11.58
CA THR A 17 -2.05 14.53 -12.00
C THR A 17 -3.00 13.47 -11.43
N LEU A 18 -4.00 13.86 -10.63
CA LEU A 18 -4.99 12.91 -10.11
C LEU A 18 -5.74 12.18 -11.24
N SER A 19 -6.05 12.88 -12.33
CA SER A 19 -6.68 12.26 -13.50
C SER A 19 -5.84 11.12 -14.08
N ASP A 20 -4.53 11.32 -14.20
CA ASP A 20 -3.61 10.32 -14.74
C ASP A 20 -3.51 9.11 -13.80
N PHE A 21 -3.47 9.36 -12.48
CA PHE A 21 -3.54 8.30 -11.49
C PHE A 21 -4.83 7.49 -11.60
N VAL A 22 -5.97 8.16 -11.73
CA VAL A 22 -7.28 7.49 -11.86
C VAL A 22 -7.38 6.69 -13.16
N GLU A 23 -6.81 7.20 -14.26
CA GLU A 23 -6.76 6.48 -15.55
C GLU A 23 -6.03 5.12 -15.45
N LEU A 24 -5.02 4.98 -14.58
CA LEU A 24 -4.36 3.69 -14.34
C LEU A 24 -5.34 2.60 -13.88
N SER A 25 -6.49 2.97 -13.31
CA SER A 25 -7.49 1.98 -12.90
C SER A 25 -8.17 1.25 -14.05
N LYS A 26 -7.99 1.69 -15.30
CA LYS A 26 -8.41 0.94 -16.49
C LYS A 26 -7.60 -0.35 -16.67
N GLU A 27 -6.32 -0.32 -16.28
CA GLU A 27 -5.44 -1.48 -16.25
C GLU A 27 -5.57 -2.21 -14.89
N HIS A 28 -5.52 -1.47 -13.79
CA HIS A 28 -5.68 -1.95 -12.40
C HIS A 28 -7.17 -2.05 -12.04
N LYS A 29 -7.93 -2.82 -12.82
CA LYS A 29 -9.40 -2.81 -12.86
C LYS A 29 -10.11 -3.67 -11.81
N HIS A 30 -9.36 -4.30 -10.92
CA HIS A 30 -9.93 -5.24 -9.94
C HIS A 30 -10.31 -4.58 -8.61
N GLY A 31 -10.50 -3.28 -8.64
CA GLY A 31 -10.93 -2.46 -7.52
C GLY A 31 -9.93 -1.45 -7.03
N TRP A 32 -10.35 -0.69 -6.06
CA TRP A 32 -9.53 0.32 -5.38
C TRP A 32 -9.78 0.28 -3.86
N GLY A 33 -8.91 0.94 -3.13
CA GLY A 33 -9.13 1.22 -1.72
C GLY A 33 -8.33 2.42 -1.24
N VAL A 34 -8.91 3.12 -0.28
CA VAL A 34 -8.34 4.29 0.39
C VAL A 34 -8.46 4.09 1.89
N THR A 35 -7.37 4.31 2.61
CA THR A 35 -7.43 4.56 4.06
C THR A 35 -6.99 5.99 4.33
N THR A 36 -7.65 6.62 5.28
CA THR A 36 -7.30 7.95 5.78
C THR A 36 -6.99 7.85 7.26
N CYS A 37 -6.03 8.64 7.72
CA CYS A 37 -5.65 8.74 9.11
C CYS A 37 -5.61 10.22 9.50
N ALA A 38 -6.46 10.62 10.42
CA ALA A 38 -6.32 11.90 11.07
C ALA A 38 -5.29 11.77 12.20
N SER A 39 -4.32 12.69 12.28
CA SER A 39 -3.30 12.70 13.35
C SER A 39 -3.93 12.84 14.75
N ILE A 40 -5.06 13.51 14.83
CA ILE A 40 -5.81 13.70 16.06
C ILE A 40 -6.82 12.57 16.22
N GLY A 41 -6.52 11.63 17.12
CA GLY A 41 -7.41 10.52 17.49
C GLY A 41 -7.10 9.18 16.84
N GLY A 42 -6.20 9.12 15.87
CA GLY A 42 -5.65 7.86 15.32
C GLY A 42 -6.64 6.92 14.63
N VAL A 43 -7.86 7.38 14.34
CA VAL A 43 -8.90 6.54 13.72
C VAL A 43 -8.57 6.35 12.25
N GLN A 44 -8.42 5.09 11.86
CA GLN A 44 -8.28 4.70 10.45
C GLN A 44 -9.68 4.51 9.84
N GLU A 45 -9.99 5.30 8.81
CA GLU A 45 -11.17 5.08 7.99
C GLU A 45 -10.78 4.40 6.69
N ARG A 46 -11.61 3.49 6.18
CA ARG A 46 -11.35 2.76 4.94
C ARG A 46 -12.57 2.70 4.05
N GLU A 47 -12.37 3.11 2.78
CA GLU A 47 -13.33 2.90 1.69
C GLU A 47 -12.72 1.99 0.62
N ARG A 48 -13.51 1.08 0.07
CA ARG A 48 -13.07 0.13 -0.96
C ARG A 48 -14.23 -0.24 -1.88
N GLU A 49 -13.89 -0.48 -3.14
CA GLU A 49 -14.86 -0.98 -4.14
C GLU A 49 -14.17 -1.91 -5.14
N LEU A 50 -14.93 -2.84 -5.74
CA LEU A 50 -14.39 -3.74 -6.78
C LEU A 50 -14.41 -3.11 -8.18
N ALA A 51 -15.10 -1.98 -8.38
CA ALA A 51 -15.09 -1.23 -9.63
C ALA A 51 -13.74 -0.52 -9.85
N PRO A 52 -13.33 -0.27 -11.10
CA PRO A 52 -12.21 0.62 -11.39
C PRO A 52 -12.47 2.03 -10.83
N ALA A 53 -11.44 2.71 -10.32
CA ALA A 53 -11.60 4.06 -9.74
C ALA A 53 -12.16 5.08 -10.75
N VAL A 54 -11.83 4.94 -12.03
CA VAL A 54 -12.32 5.82 -13.11
C VAL A 54 -13.85 5.72 -13.32
N GLU A 55 -14.47 4.61 -12.91
CA GLU A 55 -15.91 4.37 -13.00
C GLU A 55 -16.63 4.57 -11.66
N SER A 56 -15.89 4.86 -10.58
CA SER A 56 -16.42 4.90 -9.23
C SER A 56 -16.77 6.33 -8.79
N THR A 57 -18.05 6.59 -8.58
CA THR A 57 -18.51 7.83 -7.96
C THR A 57 -18.08 7.93 -6.50
N LEU A 58 -18.00 6.80 -5.80
CA LEU A 58 -17.52 6.73 -4.43
C LEU A 58 -16.03 7.13 -4.34
N PHE A 59 -15.18 6.66 -5.29
CA PHE A 59 -13.78 7.10 -5.33
C PHE A 59 -13.67 8.62 -5.51
N ALA A 60 -14.41 9.18 -6.44
CA ALA A 60 -14.41 10.62 -6.71
C ALA A 60 -14.87 11.43 -5.48
N GLU A 61 -15.87 10.94 -4.75
CA GLU A 61 -16.33 11.54 -3.50
C GLU A 61 -15.24 11.46 -2.42
N VAL A 62 -14.69 10.30 -2.16
CA VAL A 62 -13.62 10.10 -1.16
C VAL A 62 -12.40 10.96 -1.46
N ALA A 63 -11.99 11.02 -2.73
CA ALA A 63 -10.84 11.81 -3.16
C ALA A 63 -11.02 13.33 -2.96
N SER A 64 -12.25 13.83 -3.04
CA SER A 64 -12.54 15.26 -3.02
C SER A 64 -13.09 15.79 -1.69
N SER A 65 -13.67 14.93 -0.84
CA SER A 65 -14.46 15.38 0.32
C SER A 65 -13.86 15.03 1.68
N LYS A 66 -12.82 14.19 1.75
CA LYS A 66 -12.21 13.76 3.03
C LYS A 66 -10.82 14.39 3.25
N PRO A 67 -10.72 15.57 3.90
CA PRO A 67 -9.43 16.11 4.30
C PRO A 67 -8.81 15.26 5.42
N THR A 68 -7.52 14.95 5.30
CA THR A 68 -6.77 14.12 6.25
C THR A 68 -5.28 14.44 6.18
N ASP A 69 -4.54 14.15 7.24
CA ASP A 69 -3.09 14.38 7.32
C ASP A 69 -2.32 13.23 6.67
N GLY A 70 -2.93 12.06 6.48
CA GLY A 70 -2.30 10.92 5.84
C GLY A 70 -3.29 10.00 5.16
N ALA A 71 -2.90 9.46 4.00
CA ALA A 71 -3.70 8.46 3.30
C ALA A 71 -2.85 7.42 2.56
N LEU A 72 -3.37 6.20 2.51
CA LEU A 72 -2.96 5.17 1.57
C LEU A 72 -4.01 5.04 0.48
N VAL A 73 -3.57 4.98 -0.77
CA VAL A 73 -4.46 4.79 -1.94
C VAL A 73 -3.90 3.67 -2.78
N HIS A 74 -4.73 2.69 -3.10
CA HIS A 74 -4.34 1.52 -3.88
C HIS A 74 -5.31 1.26 -5.03
N LEU A 75 -4.78 1.13 -6.24
CA LEU A 75 -5.49 0.63 -7.41
C LEU A 75 -5.06 -0.82 -7.62
N ARG A 76 -6.02 -1.75 -7.61
CA ARG A 76 -5.71 -3.18 -7.58
C ARG A 76 -5.65 -3.81 -8.95
N LEU A 77 -4.54 -4.48 -9.24
CA LEU A 77 -4.45 -5.52 -10.25
C LEU A 77 -4.24 -6.87 -9.52
N ALA A 78 -5.26 -7.73 -9.52
CA ALA A 78 -5.16 -9.03 -8.85
C ALA A 78 -4.12 -9.91 -9.55
N SER A 79 -3.23 -10.54 -8.77
CA SER A 79 -2.29 -11.53 -9.27
C SER A 79 -3.04 -12.71 -9.89
N LYS A 80 -2.44 -13.35 -10.91
CA LYS A 80 -3.06 -14.46 -11.62
C LYS A 80 -3.46 -15.58 -10.65
N GLY A 81 -4.74 -15.96 -10.71
CA GLY A 81 -5.30 -17.02 -9.86
C GLY A 81 -5.89 -16.54 -8.53
N LEU A 82 -5.70 -15.26 -8.14
CA LEU A 82 -6.38 -14.71 -6.97
C LEU A 82 -7.79 -14.22 -7.31
N ALA A 83 -8.72 -14.49 -6.41
CA ALA A 83 -10.09 -14.02 -6.55
C ALA A 83 -10.17 -12.48 -6.52
N VAL A 84 -11.07 -11.94 -7.35
CA VAL A 84 -11.48 -10.53 -7.25
C VAL A 84 -12.54 -10.47 -6.16
N ASP A 85 -12.09 -10.20 -4.95
CA ASP A 85 -12.88 -10.15 -3.73
C ASP A 85 -12.48 -8.93 -2.91
N LEU A 86 -13.44 -8.33 -2.23
CA LEU A 86 -13.21 -7.12 -1.44
C LEU A 86 -12.25 -7.36 -0.26
N SER A 87 -12.26 -8.57 0.30
CA SER A 87 -11.32 -8.96 1.36
C SER A 87 -9.86 -8.91 0.91
N ASN A 88 -9.61 -9.08 -0.38
CA ASN A 88 -8.29 -9.03 -0.99
C ASN A 88 -7.85 -7.62 -1.40
N ASN A 89 -8.70 -6.60 -1.26
CA ASN A 89 -8.37 -5.22 -1.63
C ASN A 89 -7.62 -4.51 -0.50
N HIS A 90 -6.47 -3.93 -0.88
CA HIS A 90 -5.74 -3.00 -0.02
C HIS A 90 -6.51 -1.67 0.16
N PRO A 91 -6.14 -0.87 1.16
CA PRO A 91 -5.26 -1.18 2.27
C PRO A 91 -5.90 -2.14 3.29
N PHE A 92 -5.05 -2.90 4.01
CA PHE A 92 -5.45 -3.64 5.22
C PHE A 92 -5.37 -2.73 6.43
N ILE A 93 -6.21 -2.98 7.45
CA ILE A 93 -6.20 -2.23 8.71
C ILE A 93 -6.17 -3.20 9.88
N HIS A 94 -5.36 -2.89 10.88
CA HIS A 94 -5.39 -3.53 12.19
C HIS A 94 -5.08 -2.47 13.27
N GLY A 95 -6.06 -2.20 14.14
CA GLY A 95 -5.97 -1.11 15.10
C GLY A 95 -5.84 0.25 14.40
N ASP A 96 -4.81 0.98 14.76
CA ASP A 96 -4.46 2.30 14.21
C ASP A 96 -3.41 2.25 13.08
N ILE A 97 -3.15 1.06 12.54
CA ILE A 97 -2.17 0.84 11.47
C ILE A 97 -2.90 0.42 10.19
N SER A 98 -2.61 1.11 9.09
CA SER A 98 -2.99 0.67 7.75
C SER A 98 -1.77 0.30 6.90
N PHE A 99 -1.97 -0.63 5.97
CA PHE A 99 -0.89 -1.27 5.22
C PHE A 99 -1.31 -1.57 3.78
N MET A 100 -0.41 -1.31 2.84
CA MET A 100 -0.54 -1.78 1.46
C MET A 100 0.78 -2.36 0.96
N HIS A 101 0.68 -3.32 0.06
CA HIS A 101 1.81 -4.05 -0.54
C HIS A 101 1.67 -4.02 -2.07
N ASN A 102 2.78 -3.79 -2.76
CA ASN A 102 2.92 -3.93 -4.20
C ASN A 102 4.02 -4.96 -4.50
N GLY A 103 3.60 -6.11 -4.96
CA GLY A 103 4.44 -7.26 -5.26
C GLY A 103 3.71 -8.58 -5.01
N THR A 104 4.48 -9.66 -4.96
CA THR A 104 3.96 -11.01 -4.68
C THR A 104 5.02 -11.83 -3.97
N ILE A 105 4.64 -12.50 -2.87
CA ILE A 105 5.45 -13.47 -2.12
C ILE A 105 4.89 -14.87 -2.43
N ARG A 106 5.76 -15.80 -2.80
CA ARG A 106 5.37 -17.14 -3.30
C ARG A 106 5.98 -18.29 -2.53
N PRO A 107 5.16 -19.29 -2.14
CA PRO A 107 3.71 -19.21 -2.00
C PRO A 107 3.31 -18.26 -0.87
N ALA A 108 2.07 -17.76 -0.86
CA ALA A 108 1.58 -16.84 0.17
C ALA A 108 1.75 -17.42 1.60
N SER A 109 1.65 -18.74 1.75
CA SER A 109 1.83 -19.44 3.02
C SER A 109 3.28 -19.55 3.48
N SER A 110 4.28 -19.22 2.63
CA SER A 110 5.69 -19.35 3.00
C SER A 110 6.09 -18.52 4.21
N ILE A 111 5.34 -17.43 4.48
CA ILE A 111 5.61 -16.50 5.57
C ILE A 111 4.67 -16.66 6.76
N GLU A 112 3.77 -17.64 6.77
CA GLU A 112 2.84 -17.87 7.89
C GLU A 112 3.55 -18.23 9.20
N HIS A 113 4.73 -18.81 9.13
CA HIS A 113 5.57 -19.10 10.30
C HIS A 113 6.07 -17.85 11.03
N LEU A 114 5.99 -16.67 10.41
CA LEU A 114 6.30 -15.36 11.00
C LEU A 114 5.10 -14.73 11.72
N VAL A 115 3.91 -15.31 11.55
CA VAL A 115 2.66 -14.77 12.08
C VAL A 115 2.28 -15.50 13.36
N ASP A 116 2.03 -14.75 14.43
CA ASP A 116 1.51 -15.31 15.69
C ASP A 116 0.15 -15.97 15.45
N ALA A 117 -0.13 -17.06 16.16
CA ALA A 117 -1.34 -17.87 15.95
C ALA A 117 -2.65 -17.10 16.13
N ASP A 118 -2.71 -16.13 17.04
CA ASP A 118 -3.86 -15.27 17.27
C ASP A 118 -4.15 -14.33 16.11
N LEU A 119 -3.11 -13.84 15.42
CA LEU A 119 -3.24 -13.02 14.22
C LEU A 119 -3.53 -13.89 12.99
N LEU A 120 -2.89 -15.06 12.90
CA LEU A 120 -3.14 -15.98 11.79
C LEU A 120 -4.63 -16.41 11.74
N ALA A 121 -5.27 -16.57 12.90
CA ALA A 121 -6.70 -16.87 13.00
C ALA A 121 -7.62 -15.71 12.58
N GLN A 122 -7.10 -14.50 12.44
CA GLN A 122 -7.84 -13.30 12.03
C GLN A 122 -7.70 -12.99 10.53
N LEU A 123 -6.95 -13.78 9.77
CA LEU A 123 -6.82 -13.58 8.32
C LEU A 123 -8.20 -13.60 7.65
N THR A 124 -8.47 -12.56 6.87
CA THR A 124 -9.73 -12.42 6.12
C THR A 124 -9.53 -12.59 4.62
N SER A 125 -8.32 -12.34 4.15
CA SER A 125 -7.97 -12.47 2.73
C SER A 125 -7.17 -13.74 2.42
N THR A 126 -7.07 -14.04 1.14
CA THR A 126 -6.22 -15.14 0.64
C THR A 126 -4.84 -14.66 0.19
N THR A 127 -4.55 -13.35 0.36
CA THR A 127 -3.33 -12.73 -0.17
C THR A 127 -2.11 -12.98 0.72
N ASP A 128 -0.95 -12.97 0.09
CA ASP A 128 0.35 -12.84 0.74
C ASP A 128 0.48 -11.50 1.50
N SER A 129 -0.16 -10.47 0.99
CA SER A 129 -0.10 -9.11 1.52
C SER A 129 -0.66 -8.98 2.94
N GLU A 130 -1.81 -9.61 3.26
CA GLU A 130 -2.34 -9.61 4.62
C GLU A 130 -1.45 -10.42 5.57
N ARG A 131 -0.90 -11.54 5.09
CA ARG A 131 0.08 -12.34 5.84
C ARG A 131 1.36 -11.56 6.13
N TYR A 132 1.86 -10.81 5.16
CA TYR A 132 3.01 -9.94 5.33
C TYR A 132 2.72 -8.86 6.39
N PHE A 133 1.56 -8.21 6.31
CA PHE A 133 1.14 -7.25 7.33
C PHE A 133 1.08 -7.89 8.73
N PHE A 134 0.49 -9.06 8.85
CA PHE A 134 0.37 -9.75 10.15
C PHE A 134 1.71 -10.28 10.67
N ALA A 135 2.66 -10.61 9.80
CA ALA A 135 4.04 -10.91 10.20
C ALA A 135 4.72 -9.68 10.82
N ILE A 136 4.55 -8.50 10.22
CA ILE A 136 5.03 -7.23 10.79
C ILE A 136 4.38 -6.99 12.17
N LEU A 137 3.06 -7.13 12.29
CA LEU A 137 2.35 -6.93 13.56
C LEU A 137 2.81 -7.91 14.64
N SER A 138 3.06 -9.16 14.28
CA SER A 138 3.59 -10.18 15.21
C SER A 138 4.98 -9.82 15.73
N ALA A 139 5.84 -9.35 14.84
CA ALA A 139 7.17 -8.86 15.23
C ALA A 139 7.10 -7.59 16.09
N ALA A 140 6.17 -6.67 15.76
CA ALA A 140 6.00 -5.39 16.44
C ALA A 140 5.60 -5.54 17.92
N LYS A 141 4.98 -6.66 18.31
CA LYS A 141 4.73 -6.98 19.71
C LYS A 141 6.02 -7.10 20.54
N LYS A 142 7.16 -7.32 19.89
CA LYS A 142 8.46 -7.61 20.54
C LYS A 142 9.47 -6.45 20.47
N VAL A 143 9.47 -5.70 19.34
CA VAL A 143 10.57 -4.75 19.04
C VAL A 143 10.11 -3.37 18.55
N GLY A 144 8.86 -3.07 18.52
CA GLY A 144 8.36 -1.83 17.92
C GLY A 144 8.20 -1.92 16.39
N LEU A 145 7.40 -1.00 15.82
CA LEU A 145 6.92 -1.14 14.46
C LEU A 145 8.02 -0.99 13.40
N ILE A 146 8.91 0.01 13.54
CA ILE A 146 9.95 0.29 12.54
C ILE A 146 10.94 -0.86 12.45
N GLU A 147 11.42 -1.33 13.58
CA GLU A 147 12.33 -2.48 13.68
C GLU A 147 11.65 -3.77 13.20
N ALA A 148 10.37 -3.94 13.49
CA ALA A 148 9.57 -5.07 13.04
C ALA A 148 9.44 -5.10 11.50
N ILE A 149 9.17 -3.95 10.88
CA ILE A 149 9.14 -3.82 9.41
C ILE A 149 10.49 -4.23 8.83
N ALA A 150 11.59 -3.65 9.32
CA ALA A 150 12.94 -3.94 8.81
C ALA A 150 13.33 -5.43 8.97
N ALA A 151 13.03 -6.02 10.14
CA ALA A 151 13.31 -7.42 10.41
C ALA A 151 12.48 -8.35 9.52
N THR A 152 11.19 -8.09 9.35
CA THR A 152 10.29 -8.89 8.51
C THR A 152 10.68 -8.82 7.04
N VAL A 153 11.00 -7.62 6.53
CA VAL A 153 11.50 -7.42 5.16
C VAL A 153 12.77 -8.24 4.92
N LYS A 154 13.75 -8.14 5.83
CA LYS A 154 14.99 -8.90 5.75
C LYS A 154 14.76 -10.41 5.75
N GLU A 155 13.87 -10.90 6.60
CA GLU A 155 13.54 -12.32 6.70
C GLU A 155 12.89 -12.81 5.40
N ILE A 156 11.85 -12.13 4.91
CA ILE A 156 11.19 -12.48 3.64
C ILE A 156 12.18 -12.47 2.48
N ALA A 157 13.01 -11.43 2.38
CA ALA A 157 13.98 -11.29 1.30
C ALA A 157 15.02 -12.39 1.28
N SER A 158 15.32 -13.00 2.45
CA SER A 158 16.33 -14.08 2.56
C SER A 158 15.75 -15.50 2.45
N THR A 159 14.44 -15.68 2.71
CA THR A 159 13.84 -17.02 2.86
C THR A 159 12.74 -17.33 1.86
N SER A 160 12.18 -16.34 1.18
CA SER A 160 11.03 -16.50 0.30
C SER A 160 11.34 -16.14 -1.14
N ASP A 161 10.60 -16.73 -2.08
CA ASP A 161 10.54 -16.27 -3.45
C ASP A 161 9.57 -15.08 -3.56
N TYR A 162 9.99 -13.98 -4.20
CA TYR A 162 9.16 -12.79 -4.34
C TYR A 162 9.50 -11.97 -5.60
N SER A 163 8.52 -11.28 -6.14
CA SER A 163 8.75 -10.25 -7.16
C SER A 163 9.13 -8.91 -6.54
N ALA A 164 8.33 -8.45 -5.60
CA ALA A 164 8.61 -7.29 -4.75
C ALA A 164 7.92 -7.48 -3.39
N ILE A 165 8.46 -6.83 -2.37
CA ILE A 165 7.89 -6.68 -1.02
C ILE A 165 7.78 -5.19 -0.67
N ASN A 166 7.52 -4.37 -1.69
CA ASN A 166 7.27 -2.95 -1.53
C ASN A 166 6.04 -2.74 -0.68
N SER A 167 6.16 -1.98 0.38
CA SER A 167 5.03 -1.74 1.26
C SER A 167 5.00 -0.29 1.74
N ILE A 168 3.80 0.16 2.05
CA ILE A 168 3.60 1.45 2.71
C ILE A 168 2.70 1.20 3.92
N THR A 169 3.18 1.63 5.07
CA THR A 169 2.49 1.56 6.37
C THR A 169 2.18 2.97 6.83
N LEU A 170 0.93 3.22 7.21
CA LEU A 170 0.48 4.48 7.78
C LEU A 170 -0.03 4.26 9.19
N THR A 171 0.47 5.08 10.10
CA THR A 171 0.01 5.19 11.49
C THR A 171 -0.35 6.65 11.79
N PRO A 172 -0.90 6.99 12.96
CA PRO A 172 -1.10 8.38 13.35
C PRO A 172 0.19 9.24 13.34
N ASP A 173 1.35 8.61 13.56
CA ASP A 173 2.62 9.30 13.73
C ASP A 173 3.57 9.18 12.54
N PHE A 174 3.40 8.14 11.69
CA PHE A 174 4.39 7.79 10.67
C PHE A 174 3.75 7.34 9.35
N LEU A 175 4.36 7.77 8.25
CA LEU A 175 4.26 7.15 6.93
C LEU A 175 5.60 6.46 6.66
N ILE A 176 5.60 5.12 6.59
CA ILE A 176 6.81 4.31 6.39
C ILE A 176 6.70 3.62 5.04
N ALA A 177 7.67 3.84 4.16
CA ALA A 177 7.74 3.18 2.86
C ALA A 177 8.94 2.23 2.80
N VAL A 178 8.72 1.04 2.24
CA VAL A 178 9.74 0.04 1.93
C VAL A 178 9.79 -0.13 0.42
N CYS A 179 10.98 0.02 -0.16
CA CYS A 179 11.25 -0.27 -1.56
C CYS A 179 12.24 -1.43 -1.65
N GLN A 180 11.72 -2.64 -1.85
CA GLN A 180 12.52 -3.86 -1.97
C GLN A 180 11.91 -4.77 -3.03
N PHE A 181 12.65 -5.03 -4.10
CA PHE A 181 12.18 -5.85 -5.22
C PHE A 181 13.30 -6.70 -5.81
N ASN A 182 12.90 -7.77 -6.51
CA ASN A 182 13.80 -8.66 -7.20
C ASN A 182 14.08 -8.13 -8.62
N MET A 183 15.31 -7.72 -8.88
CA MET A 183 15.72 -7.19 -10.19
C MET A 183 15.47 -8.18 -11.34
N ALA A 184 15.54 -9.49 -11.09
CA ALA A 184 15.29 -10.51 -12.12
C ALA A 184 13.82 -10.53 -12.58
N GLU A 185 12.88 -10.16 -11.72
CA GLU A 185 11.44 -10.12 -12.00
C GLU A 185 11.01 -8.84 -12.77
N GLN A 186 11.87 -7.82 -12.81
CA GLN A 186 11.61 -6.58 -13.55
C GLN A 186 11.41 -6.79 -15.05
N SER A 187 12.08 -7.79 -15.62
CA SER A 187 12.03 -8.06 -17.08
C SER A 187 10.66 -8.55 -17.56
N GLU A 188 9.80 -9.02 -16.67
CA GLU A 188 8.45 -9.48 -17.01
C GLU A 188 7.49 -8.31 -17.32
N TRP A 189 7.83 -7.10 -16.87
CA TRP A 189 7.01 -5.92 -17.05
C TRP A 189 7.47 -5.07 -18.22
N LYS A 190 6.53 -4.63 -19.04
CA LYS A 190 6.81 -3.76 -20.19
C LYS A 190 7.23 -2.34 -19.80
N VAL A 191 7.02 -1.97 -18.53
CA VAL A 191 7.36 -0.65 -17.99
C VAL A 191 8.69 -0.77 -17.24
N PRO A 192 9.72 -0.03 -17.65
CA PRO A 192 10.97 0.04 -16.90
C PRO A 192 10.70 0.48 -15.46
N PHE A 193 11.42 -0.14 -14.52
CA PHE A 193 11.31 0.21 -13.09
C PHE A 193 9.91 0.05 -12.47
N HIS A 194 9.15 -0.93 -12.93
CA HIS A 194 7.76 -1.19 -12.50
C HIS A 194 7.59 -1.23 -10.97
N TYR A 195 8.59 -1.76 -10.26
CA TYR A 195 8.55 -1.85 -8.79
C TYR A 195 9.25 -0.70 -8.07
N GLU A 196 9.84 0.25 -8.79
CA GLU A 196 10.46 1.40 -8.14
C GLU A 196 9.40 2.25 -7.44
N LEU A 197 9.67 2.60 -6.17
CA LEU A 197 8.91 3.64 -5.47
C LEU A 197 9.67 4.97 -5.58
N ARG A 198 8.91 6.04 -5.72
CA ARG A 198 9.44 7.40 -5.75
C ARG A 198 8.72 8.28 -4.73
N PHE A 199 9.38 9.32 -4.31
CA PHE A 199 8.79 10.30 -3.40
C PHE A 199 9.04 11.74 -3.86
N ALA A 200 8.12 12.62 -3.47
CA ALA A 200 8.27 14.07 -3.57
C ALA A 200 7.92 14.72 -2.22
N LYS A 201 8.56 15.85 -1.97
CA LYS A 201 8.25 16.71 -0.83
C LYS A 201 7.86 18.08 -1.36
N GLU A 202 6.59 18.40 -1.33
CA GLU A 202 6.01 19.60 -1.93
C GLU A 202 4.86 20.10 -1.06
N ASP A 203 4.70 21.41 -0.97
CA ASP A 203 3.54 22.09 -0.35
C ASP A 203 3.17 21.57 1.05
N GLY A 204 4.17 21.24 1.87
CA GLY A 204 3.97 20.72 3.22
C GLY A 204 3.56 19.24 3.27
N ALA A 205 3.57 18.52 2.16
CA ALA A 205 3.26 17.10 2.07
C ALA A 205 4.47 16.29 1.60
N ILE A 206 4.55 15.03 2.06
CA ILE A 206 5.39 13.99 1.48
C ILE A 206 4.48 13.02 0.74
N LYS A 207 4.77 12.80 -0.53
CA LYS A 207 4.04 11.87 -1.40
C LYS A 207 4.95 10.70 -1.76
N VAL A 208 4.41 9.47 -1.75
CA VAL A 208 5.12 8.25 -2.18
C VAL A 208 4.23 7.49 -3.15
N ALA A 209 4.78 7.11 -4.29
CA ALA A 209 4.05 6.34 -5.29
C ALA A 209 4.94 5.34 -6.03
N SER A 210 4.33 4.29 -6.58
CA SER A 210 4.91 3.45 -7.61
C SER A 210 4.79 4.13 -8.97
N THR A 211 5.48 3.59 -9.98
CA THR A 211 5.53 4.13 -11.34
C THR A 211 4.19 4.10 -12.08
N GLY A 212 4.11 4.82 -13.20
CA GLY A 212 3.02 4.71 -14.17
C GLY A 212 2.15 5.95 -14.33
N TRP A 213 2.40 7.05 -13.62
CA TRP A 213 1.64 8.30 -13.72
C TRP A 213 2.49 9.53 -13.39
N GLY A 214 2.78 10.36 -14.34
CA GLY A 214 3.27 11.74 -14.30
C GLY A 214 4.19 12.19 -13.15
N HIS A 215 5.12 11.33 -12.67
CA HIS A 215 6.00 11.65 -11.54
C HIS A 215 7.45 11.19 -11.78
N ASP A 216 7.89 11.25 -13.03
CA ASP A 216 9.25 10.84 -13.42
C ASP A 216 10.34 11.73 -12.81
N ASP A 217 9.99 12.94 -12.38
CA ASP A 217 10.82 13.91 -11.69
C ASP A 217 10.93 13.69 -10.18
N TRP A 218 10.15 12.77 -9.61
CA TRP A 218 10.24 12.44 -8.19
C TRP A 218 11.51 11.64 -7.89
N THR A 219 12.00 11.76 -6.66
CA THR A 219 13.22 11.08 -6.21
C THR A 219 12.95 9.59 -5.99
N PRO A 220 13.75 8.67 -6.58
CA PRO A 220 13.66 7.25 -6.27
C PRO A 220 13.95 6.96 -4.80
N LEU A 221 13.20 6.00 -4.22
CA LEU A 221 13.54 5.38 -2.93
C LEU A 221 14.57 4.27 -3.20
N THR A 222 15.80 4.47 -2.73
CA THR A 222 16.93 3.53 -2.86
C THR A 222 17.29 2.92 -1.53
#